data_fe2767d5acea938492727f6dbe4b4dad
#
_entry.id   fe2767d5acea938492727f6dbe4b4dad
#
_cell.length_a   1.000
_cell.length_b   1.000
_cell.length_c   1.000
_cell.angle_alpha   90.00
_cell.angle_beta   90.00
_cell.angle_gamma   90.00
#
_symmetry.space_group_name_H-M   'P 1'
#
loop_
_entity.id
_entity.type
_entity.pdbx_description
1 polymer ?
#
loop_
_entity_poly.entity_id
_entity_poly.type
_entity_poly.pdbx_seq_one_letter_code
_entity_poly.pdbx_strand_id
1 'polypeptide(L)'
;MRPEEKLREAVARLKALYGRLEPPGDTSNPFKVLIRTILSQNTSYKNELKAYSALEERLGVEPGRLADADVELIAECIRPAGQHRQRAIRIRQVARSVLERYRGDLWALLKSEPLEAVRKELMSLPGVGRKTADIVLLFCAKRPVFPVDRHIKRIFLRLGLVDREDYEAVRALAEEALEPDDYLSAHLAFIRLGREVCRARRPSCLKCPLSDLCDYAASGEHALGSPPLRGGR
;
A
#
# COMPACT_ATOMS: atom_id res chain seq x y z
N MET A 1 -18.29 -20.85 6.42
CA MET A 1 -16.81 -20.82 6.39
C MET A 1 -16.35 -19.67 7.28
N ARG A 2 -15.39 -19.89 8.16
CA ARG A 2 -14.83 -18.82 9.01
C ARG A 2 -14.04 -17.82 8.16
N PRO A 3 -13.96 -16.53 8.54
CA PRO A 3 -13.24 -15.51 7.77
C PRO A 3 -11.79 -15.88 7.46
N GLU A 4 -11.06 -16.47 8.40
CA GLU A 4 -9.66 -16.89 8.24
C GLU A 4 -9.52 -18.01 7.19
N GLU A 5 -10.44 -18.98 7.19
CA GLU A 5 -10.46 -20.07 6.20
C GLU A 5 -10.78 -19.53 4.79
N LYS A 6 -11.77 -18.63 4.73
CA LYS A 6 -12.18 -17.96 3.50
C LYS A 6 -11.04 -17.13 2.91
N LEU A 7 -10.28 -16.44 3.77
CA LEU A 7 -9.12 -15.66 3.34
C LEU A 7 -7.98 -16.54 2.82
N ARG A 8 -7.67 -17.64 3.54
CA ARG A 8 -6.65 -18.61 3.07
C ARG A 8 -6.99 -19.18 1.70
N GLU A 9 -8.24 -19.59 1.50
CA GLU A 9 -8.72 -20.11 0.20
C GLU A 9 -8.62 -19.02 -0.89
N ALA A 10 -9.03 -17.80 -0.60
CA ALA A 10 -8.90 -16.68 -1.53
C ALA A 10 -7.44 -16.44 -1.96
N VAL A 11 -6.51 -16.43 -1.00
CA VAL A 11 -5.08 -16.25 -1.27
C VAL A 11 -4.52 -17.42 -2.09
N ALA A 12 -4.90 -18.68 -1.77
CA ALA A 12 -4.48 -19.85 -2.53
C ALA A 12 -4.90 -19.76 -4.01
N ARG A 13 -6.16 -19.35 -4.28
CA ARG A 13 -6.65 -19.15 -5.65
C ARG A 13 -5.93 -18.01 -6.38
N LEU A 14 -5.68 -16.88 -5.69
CA LEU A 14 -4.94 -15.78 -6.28
C LEU A 14 -3.48 -16.15 -6.57
N LYS A 15 -2.86 -16.94 -5.70
CA LYS A 15 -1.50 -17.48 -5.91
C LYS A 15 -1.44 -18.44 -7.08
N ALA A 16 -2.46 -19.29 -7.27
CA ALA A 16 -2.58 -20.16 -8.44
C ALA A 16 -2.75 -19.37 -9.74
N LEU A 17 -3.51 -18.26 -9.70
CA LEU A 17 -3.79 -17.44 -10.88
C LEU A 17 -2.61 -16.51 -11.26
N TYR A 18 -1.99 -15.86 -10.29
CA TYR A 18 -1.01 -14.79 -10.52
C TYR A 18 0.43 -15.22 -10.28
N GLY A 19 0.65 -16.40 -9.71
CA GLY A 19 1.96 -16.84 -9.24
C GLY A 19 2.42 -16.07 -7.99
N ARG A 20 3.67 -16.26 -7.61
CA ARG A 20 4.31 -15.46 -6.56
C ARG A 20 4.66 -14.08 -7.12
N LEU A 21 4.13 -13.04 -6.51
CA LEU A 21 4.33 -11.67 -6.94
C LEU A 21 5.42 -11.00 -6.09
N GLU A 22 6.24 -10.22 -6.76
CA GLU A 22 7.31 -9.41 -6.14
C GLU A 22 6.99 -7.90 -6.29
N PRO A 23 7.52 -7.06 -5.40
CA PRO A 23 7.28 -5.63 -5.46
C PRO A 23 7.90 -5.03 -6.73
N PRO A 24 7.26 -4.03 -7.34
CA PRO A 24 7.82 -3.37 -8.51
C PRO A 24 9.03 -2.50 -8.12
N GLY A 25 10.18 -2.79 -8.72
CA GLY A 25 11.41 -2.02 -8.56
C GLY A 25 12.24 -2.42 -7.34
N ASP A 26 13.32 -1.69 -7.13
CA ASP A 26 14.27 -1.93 -6.05
C ASP A 26 13.70 -1.58 -4.68
N THR A 27 13.78 -2.53 -3.75
CA THR A 27 13.38 -2.38 -2.35
C THR A 27 14.57 -2.38 -1.38
N SER A 28 15.80 -2.37 -1.89
CA SER A 28 17.01 -2.36 -1.07
C SER A 28 17.24 -1.05 -0.33
N ASN A 29 16.63 0.06 -0.78
CA ASN A 29 16.74 1.36 -0.13
C ASN A 29 15.40 1.81 0.48
N PRO A 30 15.24 1.76 1.82
CA PRO A 30 13.99 2.11 2.49
C PRO A 30 13.53 3.56 2.26
N PHE A 31 14.46 4.50 2.15
CA PHE A 31 14.10 5.89 1.88
C PHE A 31 13.51 6.04 0.47
N LYS A 32 14.08 5.38 -0.54
CA LYS A 32 13.54 5.37 -1.90
C LYS A 32 12.14 4.75 -1.96
N VAL A 33 11.93 3.63 -1.25
CA VAL A 33 10.61 3.00 -1.14
C VAL A 33 9.61 3.93 -0.43
N LEU A 34 10.03 4.62 0.62
CA LEU A 34 9.22 5.61 1.33
C LEU A 34 8.76 6.74 0.40
N ILE A 35 9.68 7.35 -0.34
CA ILE A 35 9.37 8.43 -1.30
C ILE A 35 8.44 7.93 -2.40
N ARG A 36 8.70 6.76 -3.00
CA ARG A 36 7.81 6.15 -4.00
C ARG A 36 6.41 5.91 -3.45
N THR A 37 6.30 5.43 -2.21
CA THR A 37 5.01 5.20 -1.56
C THR A 37 4.26 6.52 -1.33
N ILE A 38 4.94 7.59 -0.94
CA ILE A 38 4.35 8.93 -0.85
C ILE A 38 3.87 9.42 -2.23
N LEU A 39 4.66 9.21 -3.28
CA LEU A 39 4.28 9.58 -4.65
C LEU A 39 3.09 8.79 -5.16
N SER A 40 2.92 7.53 -4.75
CA SER A 40 1.82 6.66 -5.18
C SER A 40 0.45 7.00 -4.57
N GLN A 41 0.40 7.87 -3.55
CA GLN A 41 -0.86 8.25 -2.90
C GLN A 41 -1.80 8.95 -3.88
N ASN A 42 -3.02 8.41 -4.08
CA ASN A 42 -4.05 8.99 -4.96
C ASN A 42 -3.60 9.29 -6.40
N THR A 43 -2.67 8.50 -6.94
CA THR A 43 -2.24 8.63 -8.33
C THR A 43 -2.17 7.27 -9.03
N SER A 44 -1.98 7.27 -10.35
CA SER A 44 -1.76 6.04 -11.11
C SER A 44 -0.29 5.60 -11.03
N TYR A 45 -0.04 4.29 -11.19
CA TYR A 45 1.33 3.76 -11.26
C TYR A 45 2.18 4.45 -12.35
N LYS A 46 1.59 4.72 -13.52
CA LYS A 46 2.28 5.43 -14.62
C LYS A 46 2.73 6.83 -14.21
N ASN A 47 1.89 7.56 -13.49
CA ASN A 47 2.21 8.91 -13.03
C ASN A 47 3.20 8.92 -11.86
N GLU A 48 3.09 7.95 -10.94
CA GLU A 48 4.07 7.72 -9.87
C GLU A 48 5.46 7.48 -10.46
N LEU A 49 5.56 6.57 -11.44
CA LEU A 49 6.83 6.24 -12.08
C LEU A 49 7.46 7.46 -12.77
N LYS A 50 6.67 8.24 -13.55
CA LYS A 50 7.15 9.45 -14.19
C LYS A 50 7.67 10.48 -13.19
N ALA A 51 6.93 10.67 -12.09
CA ALA A 51 7.32 11.62 -11.04
C ALA A 51 8.59 11.17 -10.32
N TYR A 52 8.70 9.87 -10.02
CA TYR A 52 9.88 9.32 -9.38
C TYR A 52 11.12 9.40 -10.27
N SER A 53 11.01 9.01 -11.54
CA SER A 53 12.14 9.09 -12.49
C SER A 53 12.64 10.55 -12.64
N ALA A 54 11.75 11.52 -12.81
CA ALA A 54 12.14 12.92 -12.91
C ALA A 54 12.79 13.44 -11.61
N LEU A 55 12.31 13.00 -10.45
CA LEU A 55 12.90 13.36 -9.15
C LEU A 55 14.31 12.75 -9.01
N GLU A 56 14.47 11.49 -9.37
CA GLU A 56 15.77 10.78 -9.29
C GLU A 56 16.79 11.39 -10.25
N GLU A 57 16.42 11.67 -11.50
CA GLU A 57 17.30 12.22 -12.52
C GLU A 57 17.76 13.65 -12.21
N ARG A 58 16.86 14.50 -11.71
CA ARG A 58 17.16 15.93 -11.52
C ARG A 58 17.79 16.25 -10.16
N LEU A 59 17.39 15.53 -9.11
CA LEU A 59 17.79 15.84 -7.73
C LEU A 59 18.50 14.67 -7.04
N GLY A 60 18.23 13.44 -7.47
CA GLY A 60 18.59 12.22 -6.72
C GLY A 60 17.67 12.02 -5.52
N VAL A 61 17.21 10.79 -5.31
CA VAL A 61 16.33 10.44 -4.18
C VAL A 61 17.17 9.96 -3.00
N GLU A 62 17.81 10.92 -2.34
CA GLU A 62 18.63 10.73 -1.14
C GLU A 62 18.20 11.72 -0.05
N PRO A 63 18.24 11.35 1.25
CA PRO A 63 17.80 12.21 2.34
C PRO A 63 18.46 13.60 2.33
N GLY A 64 19.79 13.66 2.21
CA GLY A 64 20.52 14.94 2.20
C GLY A 64 20.13 15.83 1.03
N ARG A 65 20.09 15.27 -0.18
CA ARG A 65 19.74 16.03 -1.39
C ARG A 65 18.32 16.59 -1.35
N LEU A 66 17.34 15.78 -0.91
CA LEU A 66 15.95 16.23 -0.84
C LEU A 66 15.67 17.13 0.37
N ALA A 67 16.45 17.04 1.45
CA ALA A 67 16.35 17.94 2.60
C ALA A 67 16.74 19.38 2.25
N ASP A 68 17.73 19.55 1.39
CA ASP A 68 18.28 20.85 0.98
C ASP A 68 17.65 21.40 -0.31
N ALA A 69 16.95 20.55 -1.07
CA ALA A 69 16.36 20.95 -2.35
C ALA A 69 15.28 22.02 -2.19
N ASP A 70 15.19 22.91 -3.21
CA ASP A 70 14.09 23.84 -3.33
C ASP A 70 12.76 23.10 -3.49
N VAL A 71 11.73 23.52 -2.74
CA VAL A 71 10.39 22.92 -2.79
C VAL A 71 9.75 23.03 -4.16
N GLU A 72 9.92 24.17 -4.84
CA GLU A 72 9.35 24.35 -6.17
C GLU A 72 10.02 23.43 -7.19
N LEU A 73 11.32 23.19 -7.07
CA LEU A 73 12.03 22.24 -7.93
C LEU A 73 11.57 20.79 -7.69
N ILE A 74 11.38 20.39 -6.42
CA ILE A 74 10.75 19.10 -6.11
C ILE A 74 9.34 19.04 -6.72
N ALA A 75 8.52 20.10 -6.55
CA ALA A 75 7.17 20.16 -7.05
C ALA A 75 7.09 20.03 -8.59
N GLU A 76 8.01 20.66 -9.31
CA GLU A 76 8.13 20.50 -10.77
C GLU A 76 8.39 19.04 -11.15
N CYS A 77 9.37 18.38 -10.52
CA CYS A 77 9.69 16.98 -10.79
C CYS A 77 8.49 16.06 -10.59
N ILE A 78 7.74 16.26 -9.50
CA ILE A 78 6.63 15.36 -9.11
C ILE A 78 5.26 15.79 -9.64
N ARG A 79 5.18 16.79 -10.51
CA ARG A 79 3.93 17.30 -11.09
C ARG A 79 3.02 16.22 -11.67
N PRO A 80 3.53 15.19 -12.37
CA PRO A 80 2.70 14.10 -12.87
C PRO A 80 1.92 13.33 -11.78
N ALA A 81 2.43 13.27 -10.56
CA ALA A 81 1.78 12.55 -9.46
C ALA A 81 0.58 13.29 -8.83
N GLY A 82 0.35 14.55 -9.18
CA GLY A 82 -0.71 15.38 -8.62
C GLY A 82 -0.42 15.86 -7.19
N GLN A 83 -1.17 16.86 -6.71
CA GLN A 83 -0.95 17.49 -5.39
C GLN A 83 0.52 17.91 -5.15
N HIS A 84 1.24 18.25 -6.22
CA HIS A 84 2.68 18.35 -6.27
C HIS A 84 3.27 19.33 -5.24
N ARG A 85 2.68 20.50 -5.00
CA ARG A 85 3.19 21.49 -4.03
C ARG A 85 3.15 20.94 -2.59
N GLN A 86 1.99 20.45 -2.14
CA GLN A 86 1.85 19.87 -0.80
C GLN A 86 2.73 18.63 -0.61
N ARG A 87 2.82 17.83 -1.65
CA ARG A 87 3.63 16.61 -1.65
C ARG A 87 5.12 16.93 -1.63
N ALA A 88 5.57 17.96 -2.34
CA ALA A 88 6.96 18.44 -2.31
C ALA A 88 7.37 18.89 -0.91
N ILE A 89 6.52 19.68 -0.24
CA ILE A 89 6.75 20.09 1.15
C ILE A 89 6.92 18.85 2.05
N ARG A 90 6.03 17.87 1.93
CA ARG A 90 6.10 16.62 2.72
C ARG A 90 7.37 15.82 2.43
N ILE A 91 7.75 15.68 1.17
CA ILE A 91 8.97 14.97 0.76
C ILE A 91 10.19 15.63 1.41
N ARG A 92 10.31 16.96 1.33
CA ARG A 92 11.42 17.69 1.97
C ARG A 92 11.41 17.52 3.49
N GLN A 93 10.24 17.60 4.12
CA GLN A 93 10.11 17.41 5.58
C GLN A 93 10.50 15.98 6.01
N VAL A 94 10.05 14.96 5.27
CA VAL A 94 10.45 13.57 5.50
C VAL A 94 11.96 13.41 5.36
N ALA A 95 12.55 13.97 4.29
CA ALA A 95 13.99 13.91 4.05
C ALA A 95 14.79 14.51 5.21
N ARG A 96 14.40 15.70 5.69
CA ARG A 96 14.99 16.34 6.86
C ARG A 96 14.84 15.49 8.12
N SER A 97 13.65 15.00 8.41
CA SER A 97 13.41 14.15 9.57
C SER A 97 14.26 12.87 9.54
N VAL A 98 14.40 12.25 8.35
CA VAL A 98 15.25 11.06 8.20
C VAL A 98 16.72 11.39 8.37
N LEU A 99 17.17 12.54 7.87
CA LEU A 99 18.56 12.99 8.03
C LEU A 99 18.88 13.30 9.51
N GLU A 100 18.02 14.06 10.17
CA GLU A 100 18.24 14.54 11.55
C GLU A 100 18.12 13.40 12.58
N ARG A 101 17.10 12.54 12.44
CA ARG A 101 16.79 11.51 13.44
C ARG A 101 17.55 10.20 13.21
N TYR A 102 17.86 9.86 11.95
CA TYR A 102 18.44 8.57 11.57
C TYR A 102 19.73 8.71 10.74
N ARG A 103 20.32 9.92 10.66
CA ARG A 103 21.53 10.18 9.88
C ARG A 103 21.42 9.76 8.42
N GLY A 104 20.20 9.79 7.87
CA GLY A 104 19.92 9.39 6.49
C GLY A 104 19.68 7.89 6.29
N ASP A 105 19.86 7.06 7.32
CA ASP A 105 19.69 5.61 7.23
C ASP A 105 18.52 5.10 8.07
N LEU A 106 17.51 4.54 7.41
CA LEU A 106 16.35 3.94 8.07
C LEU A 106 16.55 2.47 8.49
N TRP A 107 17.63 1.81 8.07
CA TRP A 107 17.80 0.39 8.34
C TRP A 107 17.91 0.06 9.83
N ALA A 108 18.61 0.89 10.60
CA ALA A 108 18.71 0.70 12.04
C ALA A 108 17.32 0.72 12.70
N LEU A 109 16.46 1.67 12.29
CA LEU A 109 15.07 1.74 12.75
C LEU A 109 14.28 0.51 12.34
N LEU A 110 14.32 0.13 11.05
CA LEU A 110 13.50 -0.99 10.52
C LEU A 110 13.83 -2.33 11.15
N LYS A 111 15.05 -2.52 11.64
CA LYS A 111 15.53 -3.74 12.29
C LYS A 111 15.33 -3.74 13.81
N SER A 112 14.93 -2.61 14.41
CA SER A 112 14.73 -2.51 15.86
C SER A 112 13.44 -3.19 16.33
N GLU A 113 13.30 -3.37 17.65
CA GLU A 113 12.16 -4.01 18.30
C GLU A 113 11.59 -3.10 19.40
N PRO A 114 10.32 -3.25 19.74
CA PRO A 114 9.31 -4.12 19.12
C PRO A 114 8.73 -3.53 17.82
N LEU A 115 8.18 -4.38 16.94
CA LEU A 115 7.64 -4.00 15.63
C LEU A 115 6.63 -2.83 15.69
N GLU A 116 5.70 -2.85 16.63
CA GLU A 116 4.70 -1.78 16.77
C GLU A 116 5.32 -0.43 17.18
N ALA A 117 6.43 -0.42 17.92
CA ALA A 117 7.16 0.81 18.21
C ALA A 117 7.80 1.37 16.92
N VAL A 118 8.43 0.51 16.12
CA VAL A 118 9.01 0.90 14.82
C VAL A 118 7.94 1.44 13.88
N ARG A 119 6.80 0.76 13.82
CA ARG A 119 5.63 1.19 13.03
C ARG A 119 5.14 2.58 13.45
N LYS A 120 4.99 2.81 14.77
CA LYS A 120 4.60 4.10 15.34
C LYS A 120 5.62 5.19 15.02
N GLU A 121 6.90 4.86 15.12
CA GLU A 121 8.00 5.77 14.83
C GLU A 121 8.01 6.19 13.34
N LEU A 122 7.83 5.24 12.41
CA LEU A 122 7.66 5.56 10.99
C LEU A 122 6.45 6.46 10.74
N MET A 123 5.32 6.20 11.42
CA MET A 123 4.12 7.02 11.28
C MET A 123 4.27 8.43 11.87
N SER A 124 5.27 8.69 12.71
CA SER A 124 5.60 10.04 13.18
C SER A 124 6.27 10.92 12.13
N LEU A 125 6.76 10.32 11.03
CA LEU A 125 7.33 11.07 9.92
C LEU A 125 6.23 11.80 9.13
N PRO A 126 6.48 13.03 8.64
CA PRO A 126 5.51 13.84 7.93
C PRO A 126 4.91 13.11 6.71
N GLY A 127 3.58 12.94 6.67
CA GLY A 127 2.88 12.31 5.55
C GLY A 127 3.01 10.78 5.46
N VAL A 128 3.58 10.15 6.48
CA VAL A 128 3.67 8.69 6.61
C VAL A 128 2.49 8.19 7.44
N GLY A 129 1.52 7.59 6.78
CA GLY A 129 0.40 6.92 7.43
C GLY A 129 0.64 5.42 7.60
N ARG A 130 -0.34 4.72 8.21
CA ARG A 130 -0.31 3.27 8.47
C ARG A 130 0.16 2.45 7.26
N LYS A 131 -0.52 2.61 6.10
CA LYS A 131 -0.16 1.89 4.88
C LYS A 131 1.28 2.15 4.45
N THR A 132 1.75 3.40 4.52
CA THR A 132 3.11 3.76 4.09
C THR A 132 4.16 3.13 5.00
N ALA A 133 3.95 3.17 6.32
CA ALA A 133 4.83 2.52 7.29
C ALA A 133 4.89 1.00 7.05
N ASP A 134 3.74 0.36 6.91
CA ASP A 134 3.64 -1.09 6.72
C ASP A 134 4.25 -1.56 5.38
N ILE A 135 4.13 -0.75 4.31
CA ILE A 135 4.83 -1.01 3.03
C ILE A 135 6.36 -1.00 3.21
N VAL A 136 6.91 0.01 3.89
CA VAL A 136 8.36 0.11 4.11
C VAL A 136 8.85 -1.07 4.96
N LEU A 137 8.12 -1.42 6.01
CA LEU A 137 8.44 -2.55 6.88
C LEU A 137 8.43 -3.89 6.12
N LEU A 138 7.35 -4.17 5.39
CA LEU A 138 7.23 -5.42 4.66
C LEU A 138 8.17 -5.50 3.45
N PHE A 139 8.22 -4.45 2.63
CA PHE A 139 8.93 -4.52 1.35
C PHE A 139 10.45 -4.49 1.53
N CYS A 140 10.96 -3.66 2.44
CA CYS A 140 12.39 -3.53 2.67
C CYS A 140 12.90 -4.52 3.69
N ALA A 141 12.31 -4.56 4.88
CA ALA A 141 12.83 -5.32 6.01
C ALA A 141 12.18 -6.70 6.22
N LYS A 142 11.21 -7.07 5.36
CA LYS A 142 10.46 -8.33 5.45
C LYS A 142 9.83 -8.55 6.83
N ARG A 143 9.47 -7.44 7.50
CA ARG A 143 8.82 -7.51 8.80
C ARG A 143 7.39 -8.08 8.66
N PRO A 144 6.90 -8.88 9.60
CA PRO A 144 5.61 -9.55 9.53
C PRO A 144 4.45 -8.58 9.81
N VAL A 145 4.20 -7.67 8.86
CA VAL A 145 3.08 -6.72 8.87
C VAL A 145 2.37 -6.75 7.52
N PHE A 146 1.02 -6.72 7.53
CA PHE A 146 0.23 -6.78 6.31
C PHE A 146 -0.28 -5.39 5.93
N PRO A 147 0.27 -4.75 4.87
CA PRO A 147 -0.20 -3.43 4.44
C PRO A 147 -1.60 -3.51 3.85
N VAL A 148 -2.47 -2.57 4.22
CA VAL A 148 -3.85 -2.52 3.77
C VAL A 148 -4.10 -1.28 2.91
N ASP A 149 -4.44 -1.48 1.64
CA ASP A 149 -4.83 -0.38 0.76
C ASP A 149 -6.35 -0.35 0.52
N ARG A 150 -6.82 0.65 -0.24
CA ARG A 150 -8.24 0.78 -0.59
C ARG A 150 -8.80 -0.41 -1.39
N HIS A 151 -7.96 -1.11 -2.16
CA HIS A 151 -8.40 -2.29 -2.92
C HIS A 151 -8.64 -3.46 -1.97
N ILE A 152 -7.72 -3.67 -1.04
CA ILE A 152 -7.78 -4.71 -0.03
C ILE A 152 -9.00 -4.49 0.88
N LYS A 153 -9.18 -3.27 1.43
CA LYS A 153 -10.36 -2.94 2.25
C LYS A 153 -11.67 -3.29 1.54
N ARG A 154 -11.82 -2.82 0.31
CA ARG A 154 -13.02 -3.10 -0.49
C ARG A 154 -13.23 -4.57 -0.76
N ILE A 155 -12.16 -5.32 -1.08
CA ILE A 155 -12.26 -6.75 -1.36
C ILE A 155 -12.63 -7.52 -0.10
N PHE A 156 -11.99 -7.22 1.03
CA PHE A 156 -12.29 -7.87 2.31
C PHE A 156 -13.75 -7.62 2.72
N LEU A 157 -14.24 -6.39 2.59
CA LEU A 157 -15.64 -6.07 2.84
C LEU A 157 -16.58 -6.84 1.91
N ARG A 158 -16.31 -6.87 0.60
CA ARG A 158 -17.13 -7.57 -0.39
C ARG A 158 -17.12 -9.08 -0.26
N LEU A 159 -16.01 -9.64 0.19
CA LEU A 159 -15.91 -11.06 0.52
C LEU A 159 -16.67 -11.43 1.81
N GLY A 160 -17.12 -10.43 2.60
CA GLY A 160 -17.71 -10.67 3.92
C GLY A 160 -16.69 -11.16 4.96
N LEU A 161 -15.43 -10.72 4.82
CA LEU A 161 -14.36 -11.02 5.77
C LEU A 161 -14.35 -10.05 6.94
N VAL A 162 -14.84 -8.84 6.73
CA VAL A 162 -14.97 -7.77 7.72
C VAL A 162 -16.28 -7.01 7.50
N ASP A 163 -16.85 -6.46 8.56
CA ASP A 163 -18.12 -5.72 8.50
C ASP A 163 -17.95 -4.25 8.08
N ARG A 164 -16.73 -3.73 8.13
CA ARG A 164 -16.40 -2.33 7.78
C ARG A 164 -14.99 -2.20 7.22
N GLU A 165 -14.75 -1.14 6.46
CA GLU A 165 -13.44 -0.81 5.88
C GLU A 165 -12.47 -0.23 6.94
N ASP A 166 -12.27 -0.93 8.05
CA ASP A 166 -11.29 -0.55 9.07
C ASP A 166 -9.89 -1.09 8.73
N TYR A 167 -8.86 -0.26 8.91
CA TYR A 167 -7.48 -0.64 8.59
C TYR A 167 -6.95 -1.75 9.48
N GLU A 168 -7.11 -1.58 10.78
CA GLU A 168 -6.51 -2.50 11.75
C GLU A 168 -7.28 -3.82 11.81
N ALA A 169 -8.61 -3.81 11.63
CA ALA A 169 -9.40 -5.04 11.54
C ALA A 169 -8.99 -5.89 10.33
N VAL A 170 -8.82 -5.26 9.15
CA VAL A 170 -8.36 -5.95 7.93
C VAL A 170 -6.93 -6.47 8.11
N ARG A 171 -6.03 -5.66 8.70
CA ARG A 171 -4.65 -6.06 8.99
C ARG A 171 -4.60 -7.26 9.93
N ALA A 172 -5.29 -7.16 11.07
CA ALA A 172 -5.29 -8.21 12.10
C ALA A 172 -5.80 -9.54 11.52
N LEU A 173 -6.91 -9.52 10.78
CA LEU A 173 -7.42 -10.74 10.13
C LEU A 173 -6.41 -11.33 9.14
N ALA A 174 -5.74 -10.49 8.35
CA ALA A 174 -4.74 -10.97 7.40
C ALA A 174 -3.52 -11.57 8.10
N GLU A 175 -3.04 -10.93 9.17
CA GLU A 175 -1.89 -11.39 9.96
C GLU A 175 -2.20 -12.65 10.78
N GLU A 176 -3.45 -12.85 11.21
CA GLU A 176 -3.90 -14.07 11.87
C GLU A 176 -4.08 -15.24 10.89
N ALA A 177 -4.61 -14.95 9.71
CA ALA A 177 -5.00 -15.99 8.76
C ALA A 177 -3.86 -16.50 7.88
N LEU A 178 -2.86 -15.68 7.58
CA LEU A 178 -1.82 -15.97 6.59
C LEU A 178 -0.46 -16.16 7.24
N GLU A 179 0.41 -16.89 6.56
CA GLU A 179 1.83 -16.97 6.95
C GLU A 179 2.58 -15.70 6.54
N PRO A 180 3.53 -15.21 7.36
CA PRO A 180 4.30 -14.00 7.07
C PRO A 180 4.97 -13.98 5.68
N ASP A 181 5.45 -15.13 5.21
CA ASP A 181 6.09 -15.28 3.90
C ASP A 181 5.14 -15.04 2.71
N ASP A 182 3.84 -15.16 2.94
CA ASP A 182 2.81 -14.92 1.92
C ASP A 182 2.30 -13.47 1.91
N TYR A 183 2.58 -12.65 2.94
CA TYR A 183 2.03 -11.29 3.07
C TYR A 183 2.31 -10.42 1.85
N LEU A 184 3.55 -10.39 1.38
CA LEU A 184 3.94 -9.57 0.24
C LEU A 184 3.19 -9.97 -1.03
N SER A 185 3.21 -11.25 -1.36
CA SER A 185 2.57 -11.78 -2.56
C SER A 185 1.05 -11.64 -2.50
N ALA A 186 0.43 -11.91 -1.34
CA ALA A 186 -1.00 -11.74 -1.11
C ALA A 186 -1.41 -10.26 -1.24
N HIS A 187 -0.67 -9.33 -0.63
CA HIS A 187 -0.89 -7.89 -0.76
C HIS A 187 -0.94 -7.46 -2.23
N LEU A 188 0.07 -7.86 -3.01
CA LEU A 188 0.17 -7.51 -4.43
C LEU A 188 -0.95 -8.17 -5.26
N ALA A 189 -1.30 -9.42 -4.95
CA ALA A 189 -2.36 -10.16 -5.64
C ALA A 189 -3.74 -9.52 -5.42
N PHE A 190 -4.07 -9.11 -4.19
CA PHE A 190 -5.30 -8.38 -3.92
C PHE A 190 -5.35 -7.01 -4.61
N ILE A 191 -4.24 -6.27 -4.66
CA ILE A 191 -4.18 -5.02 -5.43
C ILE A 191 -4.44 -5.27 -6.90
N ARG A 192 -3.83 -6.30 -7.48
CA ARG A 192 -4.02 -6.68 -8.88
C ARG A 192 -5.47 -7.06 -9.16
N LEU A 193 -6.06 -7.94 -8.34
CA LEU A 193 -7.48 -8.28 -8.43
C LEU A 193 -8.37 -7.04 -8.35
N GLY A 194 -8.06 -6.12 -7.43
CA GLY A 194 -8.81 -4.89 -7.23
C GLY A 194 -8.74 -3.89 -8.38
N ARG A 195 -7.67 -3.94 -9.17
CA ARG A 195 -7.48 -3.12 -10.37
C ARG A 195 -8.13 -3.75 -11.60
N GLU A 196 -7.96 -5.04 -11.79
CA GLU A 196 -8.37 -5.76 -13.00
C GLU A 196 -9.84 -6.19 -12.95
N VAL A 197 -10.28 -6.75 -11.83
CA VAL A 197 -11.56 -7.45 -11.69
C VAL A 197 -12.48 -6.76 -10.69
N CYS A 198 -12.09 -6.72 -9.40
CA CYS A 198 -12.91 -6.17 -8.32
C CYS A 198 -12.81 -4.65 -8.26
N ARG A 199 -13.18 -3.97 -9.35
CA ARG A 199 -13.14 -2.50 -9.45
C ARG A 199 -14.16 -1.85 -8.51
N ALA A 200 -13.92 -0.59 -8.10
CA ALA A 200 -14.82 0.15 -7.23
C ALA A 200 -16.20 0.31 -7.88
N ARG A 201 -16.21 0.72 -9.15
CA ARG A 201 -17.42 0.84 -9.97
C ARG A 201 -17.43 -0.29 -11.01
N ARG A 202 -18.58 -0.91 -11.23
CA ARG A 202 -18.80 -1.98 -12.22
C ARG A 202 -17.75 -3.10 -12.11
N PRO A 203 -17.68 -3.82 -10.98
CA PRO A 203 -16.78 -4.96 -10.85
C PRO A 203 -17.19 -6.07 -11.83
N SER A 204 -16.20 -6.84 -12.30
CA SER A 204 -16.42 -7.96 -13.23
C SER A 204 -16.64 -9.27 -12.45
N CYS A 205 -17.71 -9.35 -11.63
CA CYS A 205 -17.95 -10.46 -10.70
C CYS A 205 -18.05 -11.82 -11.41
N LEU A 206 -18.65 -11.89 -12.59
CA LEU A 206 -18.76 -13.14 -13.38
C LEU A 206 -17.40 -13.70 -13.85
N LYS A 207 -16.34 -12.87 -13.87
CA LYS A 207 -14.97 -13.27 -14.22
C LYS A 207 -14.06 -13.35 -13.00
N CYS A 208 -14.62 -13.17 -11.79
CA CYS A 208 -13.83 -13.14 -10.57
C CYS A 208 -13.47 -14.56 -10.11
N PRO A 209 -12.20 -14.86 -9.86
CA PRO A 209 -11.80 -16.19 -9.36
C PRO A 209 -12.30 -16.48 -7.93
N LEU A 210 -12.86 -15.46 -7.26
CA LEU A 210 -13.39 -15.53 -5.90
C LEU A 210 -14.92 -15.36 -5.85
N SER A 211 -15.63 -15.47 -6.98
CA SER A 211 -17.06 -15.15 -7.06
C SER A 211 -17.92 -16.03 -6.17
N ASP A 212 -17.61 -17.32 -6.09
CA ASP A 212 -18.29 -18.31 -5.25
C ASP A 212 -18.03 -18.16 -3.75
N LEU A 213 -16.94 -17.48 -3.37
CA LEU A 213 -16.62 -17.14 -2.00
C LEU A 213 -17.15 -15.75 -1.58
N CYS A 214 -17.70 -14.97 -2.50
CA CYS A 214 -17.93 -13.54 -2.32
C CYS A 214 -19.39 -13.22 -1.99
N ASP A 215 -19.64 -12.69 -0.78
CA ASP A 215 -20.99 -12.33 -0.33
C ASP A 215 -21.61 -11.23 -1.22
N TYR A 216 -20.81 -10.27 -1.70
CA TYR A 216 -21.25 -9.25 -2.66
C TYR A 216 -21.62 -9.83 -4.02
N ALA A 217 -20.95 -10.89 -4.47
CA ALA A 217 -21.32 -11.56 -5.72
C ALA A 217 -22.62 -12.35 -5.54
N ALA A 218 -22.80 -13.01 -4.40
CA ALA A 218 -23.99 -13.77 -4.07
C ALA A 218 -25.23 -12.87 -3.87
N SER A 219 -25.08 -11.62 -3.39
CA SER A 219 -26.20 -10.70 -3.19
C SER A 219 -26.84 -10.19 -4.49
N GLY A 220 -26.16 -10.34 -5.63
CA GLY A 220 -26.62 -9.81 -6.91
C GLY A 220 -26.51 -8.28 -7.08
N GLU A 221 -26.08 -7.54 -6.08
CA GLU A 221 -25.93 -6.08 -6.13
C GLU A 221 -25.03 -5.58 -7.26
N HIS A 222 -24.08 -6.41 -7.69
CA HIS A 222 -23.18 -6.12 -8.81
C HIS A 222 -23.93 -5.98 -10.16
N ALA A 223 -25.09 -6.63 -10.31
CA ALA A 223 -25.90 -6.58 -11.55
C ALA A 223 -26.73 -5.28 -11.62
N LEU A 224 -27.05 -4.68 -10.48
CA LEU A 224 -27.90 -3.48 -10.38
C LEU A 224 -27.14 -2.17 -10.55
N GLY A 225 -25.82 -2.21 -10.75
CA GLY A 225 -24.99 -1.00 -10.89
C GLY A 225 -24.94 -0.13 -9.63
N SER A 226 -25.32 -0.67 -8.49
CA SER A 226 -25.41 0.04 -7.20
C SER A 226 -24.06 0.61 -6.76
N PRO A 227 -24.04 1.82 -6.16
CA PRO A 227 -22.82 2.38 -5.59
C PRO A 227 -22.33 1.51 -4.43
N PRO A 228 -21.02 1.53 -4.12
CA PRO A 228 -20.48 0.79 -2.99
C PRO A 228 -21.21 1.20 -1.72
N LEU A 229 -21.48 0.21 -0.84
CA LEU A 229 -22.02 0.43 0.49
C LEU A 229 -21.27 1.62 1.14
N ARG A 230 -22.00 2.68 1.44
CA ARG A 230 -21.43 3.81 2.19
C ARG A 230 -21.15 3.31 3.59
N GLY A 231 -19.87 3.16 3.93
CA GLY A 231 -19.45 3.00 5.33
C GLY A 231 -20.08 4.13 6.13
N GLY A 232 -20.82 3.77 7.16
CA GLY A 232 -21.40 4.74 8.09
C GLY A 232 -20.32 5.68 8.64
N ARG A 233 -20.71 6.92 8.85
CA ARG A 233 -19.93 8.01 9.43
C ARG A 233 -19.37 7.66 10.80
#